data_852c322810dca01c1f060a9bb1ce738e
#
_entry.id   852c322810dca01c1f060a9bb1ce738e
#
_cell.length_a   1.000
_cell.length_b   1.000
_cell.length_c   1.000
_cell.angle_alpha   90.00
_cell.angle_beta   90.00
_cell.angle_gamma   90.00
#
_symmetry.space_group_name_H-M   'P 1'
#
loop_
_entity.id
_entity.type
_entity.pdbx_description
1 polymer ?
#
loop_
_entity_poly.entity_id
_entity_poly.type
_entity_poly.pdbx_seq_one_letter_code
_entity_poly.pdbx_strand_id
1 'polypeptide(L)'
;DSQDLKSSFGTGKCVISVLKLSRIANFDDFDPLKIDNRLKLQFVEPGNPIPADTNLIIIPGTKSTIADLKFLKCQGWDIDLKAHYRRGGFILGICGGYQILGNEIIDDQGYDGTPSKAKGLGLLNVKTKMGKQKNLGKKDFISNINGKKISGYEIHLGITSGSDCNNPFAILGNRKDGAISSNGLVMGTYLHGLFFSDEFRNKFCLLYTSPSPRDDEL
;
A
#
# COMPACT_ATOMS: atom_id res chain seq x y z
N ASP A 1 -21.86 -3.65 -18.12
CA ASP A 1 -22.00 -2.21 -17.87
C ASP A 1 -20.65 -1.68 -17.41
N SER A 2 -19.86 -1.17 -18.36
CA SER A 2 -18.67 -0.39 -18.11
C SER A 2 -19.12 0.97 -17.60
N GLN A 3 -19.29 1.11 -16.29
CA GLN A 3 -19.32 2.44 -15.69
C GLN A 3 -17.94 3.06 -15.93
N ASP A 4 -17.90 4.17 -16.65
CA ASP A 4 -16.78 5.09 -16.73
C ASP A 4 -16.43 5.54 -15.32
N LEU A 5 -15.61 4.74 -14.62
CA LEU A 5 -15.05 5.10 -13.33
C LEU A 5 -14.15 6.31 -13.59
N LYS A 6 -14.57 7.48 -13.14
CA LYS A 6 -13.71 8.67 -13.16
C LYS A 6 -12.33 8.26 -12.67
N SER A 7 -11.32 8.46 -13.47
CA SER A 7 -9.94 8.10 -13.14
C SER A 7 -9.32 9.01 -12.06
N SER A 8 -10.01 10.11 -11.67
CA SER A 8 -9.53 11.08 -10.70
C SER A 8 -10.68 11.70 -9.89
N PHE A 9 -10.45 11.95 -8.58
CA PHE A 9 -11.38 12.50 -7.61
C PHE A 9 -10.70 13.59 -6.80
N GLY A 10 -11.41 14.69 -6.52
CA GLY A 10 -10.91 15.83 -5.75
C GLY A 10 -9.93 16.71 -6.53
N THR A 11 -9.59 17.86 -5.93
CA THR A 11 -8.72 18.90 -6.51
C THR A 11 -7.65 19.37 -5.52
N GLY A 12 -7.45 18.62 -4.43
CA GLY A 12 -6.47 18.95 -3.40
C GLY A 12 -5.04 18.92 -3.90
N LYS A 13 -4.14 19.57 -3.16
CA LYS A 13 -2.71 19.62 -3.50
C LYS A 13 -1.98 18.29 -3.26
N CYS A 14 -2.49 17.45 -2.34
CA CYS A 14 -1.92 16.12 -2.10
C CYS A 14 -2.41 15.14 -3.16
N VAL A 15 -1.52 14.66 -3.97
CA VAL A 15 -1.81 13.69 -5.03
C VAL A 15 -1.54 12.28 -4.54
N ILE A 16 -2.58 11.45 -4.50
CA ILE A 16 -2.49 10.03 -4.18
C ILE A 16 -2.76 9.24 -5.46
N SER A 17 -1.80 8.40 -5.85
CA SER A 17 -1.93 7.52 -7.01
C SER A 17 -2.08 6.07 -6.57
N VAL A 18 -3.20 5.44 -6.92
CA VAL A 18 -3.46 4.02 -6.68
C VAL A 18 -3.19 3.24 -7.96
N LEU A 19 -2.33 2.23 -7.90
CA LEU A 19 -2.05 1.38 -9.07
C LEU A 19 -3.24 0.46 -9.35
N LYS A 20 -3.78 0.49 -10.54
CA LYS A 20 -4.88 -0.38 -10.94
C LYS A 20 -4.33 -1.75 -11.37
N LEU A 21 -4.07 -2.60 -10.37
CA LEU A 21 -3.65 -3.99 -10.61
C LEU A 21 -4.73 -4.78 -11.33
N SER A 22 -4.34 -5.87 -12.01
CA SER A 22 -5.28 -6.67 -12.81
C SER A 22 -6.35 -7.38 -11.99
N ARG A 23 -6.05 -7.67 -10.71
CA ARG A 23 -6.93 -8.40 -9.78
C ARG A 23 -7.09 -7.70 -8.45
N ILE A 24 -7.24 -6.37 -8.49
CA ILE A 24 -7.42 -5.54 -7.30
C ILE A 24 -8.53 -6.10 -6.40
N ALA A 25 -8.28 -6.15 -5.11
CA ALA A 25 -9.22 -6.55 -4.08
C ALA A 25 -9.58 -5.36 -3.18
N ASN A 26 -10.79 -5.37 -2.61
CA ASN A 26 -11.26 -4.38 -1.65
C ASN A 26 -11.12 -2.94 -2.16
N PHE A 27 -11.70 -2.69 -3.33
CA PHE A 27 -11.66 -1.38 -3.99
C PHE A 27 -12.30 -0.26 -3.14
N ASP A 28 -13.20 -0.65 -2.23
CA ASP A 28 -13.85 0.20 -1.23
C ASP A 28 -12.89 0.78 -0.19
N ASP A 29 -11.68 0.23 -0.01
CA ASP A 29 -10.64 0.82 0.85
C ASP A 29 -10.37 2.30 0.52
N PHE A 30 -10.61 2.73 -0.72
CA PHE A 30 -10.33 4.07 -1.22
C PHE A 30 -11.52 5.03 -1.20
N ASP A 31 -12.73 4.56 -0.85
CA ASP A 31 -13.94 5.41 -0.87
C ASP A 31 -13.81 6.64 0.04
N PRO A 32 -13.24 6.55 1.26
CA PRO A 32 -13.05 7.74 2.09
C PRO A 32 -12.06 8.76 1.49
N LEU A 33 -11.13 8.32 0.63
CA LEU A 33 -10.20 9.23 -0.05
C LEU A 33 -10.85 9.93 -1.25
N LYS A 34 -11.85 9.30 -1.91
CA LYS A 34 -12.58 9.89 -3.05
C LYS A 34 -13.37 11.13 -2.67
N ILE A 35 -13.87 11.18 -1.43
CA ILE A 35 -14.74 12.26 -0.93
C ILE A 35 -13.97 13.34 -0.16
N ASP A 36 -12.66 13.16 0.07
CA ASP A 36 -11.83 14.13 0.79
C ASP A 36 -11.31 15.22 -0.15
N ASN A 37 -11.90 16.40 -0.10
CA ASN A 37 -11.58 17.52 -1.00
C ASN A 37 -10.15 18.08 -0.82
N ARG A 38 -9.42 17.69 0.22
CA ARG A 38 -8.02 18.08 0.46
C ARG A 38 -7.06 17.28 -0.41
N LEU A 39 -7.53 16.18 -1.00
CA LEU A 39 -6.77 15.23 -1.76
C LEU A 39 -7.15 15.30 -3.24
N LYS A 40 -6.21 14.88 -4.09
CA LYS A 40 -6.46 14.45 -5.46
C LYS A 40 -6.15 12.96 -5.52
N LEU A 41 -7.17 12.12 -5.50
CA LEU A 41 -7.03 10.68 -5.68
C LEU A 41 -7.12 10.36 -7.17
N GLN A 42 -6.18 9.60 -7.68
CA GLN A 42 -6.20 9.12 -9.08
C GLN A 42 -5.82 7.64 -9.14
N PHE A 43 -6.44 6.93 -10.09
CA PHE A 43 -6.11 5.54 -10.40
C PHE A 43 -5.22 5.52 -11.63
N VAL A 44 -4.05 4.88 -11.49
CA VAL A 44 -3.11 4.73 -12.61
C VAL A 44 -3.54 3.53 -13.43
N GLU A 45 -4.05 3.80 -14.63
CA GLU A 45 -4.49 2.76 -15.57
C GLU A 45 -3.30 2.03 -16.19
N PRO A 46 -3.43 0.73 -16.50
CA PRO A 46 -2.41 -0.02 -17.25
C PRO A 46 -1.99 0.70 -18.54
N GLY A 47 -0.70 0.64 -18.84
CA GLY A 47 -0.12 1.33 -20.00
C GLY A 47 0.26 2.79 -19.75
N ASN A 48 -0.10 3.36 -18.60
CA ASN A 48 0.30 4.73 -18.23
C ASN A 48 1.40 4.71 -17.17
N PRO A 49 2.36 5.64 -17.23
CA PRO A 49 3.35 5.84 -16.17
C PRO A 49 2.70 6.41 -14.91
N ILE A 50 3.34 6.23 -13.76
CA ILE A 50 2.90 6.87 -12.52
C ILE A 50 3.19 8.38 -12.64
N PRO A 51 2.17 9.25 -12.44
CA PRO A 51 2.35 10.70 -12.57
C PRO A 51 3.44 11.25 -11.64
N ALA A 52 4.29 12.15 -12.16
CA ALA A 52 5.45 12.68 -11.44
C ALA A 52 5.08 13.57 -10.24
N ASP A 53 3.90 14.18 -10.27
CA ASP A 53 3.33 15.02 -9.20
C ASP A 53 2.75 14.23 -8.01
N THR A 54 2.85 12.89 -8.04
CA THR A 54 2.35 12.02 -6.97
C THR A 54 3.14 12.22 -5.69
N ASN A 55 2.44 12.44 -4.57
CA ASN A 55 3.02 12.47 -3.22
C ASN A 55 3.06 11.07 -2.59
N LEU A 56 1.98 10.31 -2.72
CA LEU A 56 1.84 8.96 -2.18
C LEU A 56 1.39 7.99 -3.27
N ILE A 57 2.14 6.91 -3.47
CA ILE A 57 1.70 5.79 -4.30
C ILE A 57 1.13 4.70 -3.40
N ILE A 58 -0.05 4.18 -3.76
CA ILE A 58 -0.65 3.04 -3.08
C ILE A 58 -0.64 1.82 -4.01
N ILE A 59 -0.03 0.74 -3.54
CA ILE A 59 -0.17 -0.59 -4.14
C ILE A 59 -1.29 -1.30 -3.40
N PRO A 60 -2.46 -1.52 -4.02
CA PRO A 60 -3.64 -2.04 -3.35
C PRO A 60 -3.54 -3.53 -3.01
N GLY A 61 -4.54 -4.03 -2.29
CA GLY A 61 -4.77 -5.45 -2.13
C GLY A 61 -5.06 -6.14 -3.46
N THR A 62 -4.68 -7.40 -3.57
CA THR A 62 -4.90 -8.21 -4.77
C THR A 62 -5.29 -9.64 -4.41
N LYS A 63 -6.05 -10.27 -5.31
CA LYS A 63 -6.46 -11.68 -5.21
C LYS A 63 -5.38 -12.64 -5.69
N SER A 64 -4.30 -12.17 -6.31
CA SER A 64 -3.19 -12.99 -6.79
C SER A 64 -1.90 -12.16 -6.80
N THR A 65 -1.16 -12.25 -5.71
CA THR A 65 -0.02 -11.39 -5.43
C THR A 65 1.12 -11.58 -6.42
N ILE A 66 1.47 -12.84 -6.74
CA ILE A 66 2.60 -13.13 -7.65
C ILE A 66 2.25 -12.74 -9.08
N ALA A 67 1.01 -13.00 -9.52
CA ALA A 67 0.57 -12.62 -10.86
C ALA A 67 0.52 -11.09 -11.02
N ASP A 68 0.02 -10.38 -10.02
CA ASP A 68 -0.04 -8.91 -10.06
C ASP A 68 1.32 -8.24 -9.87
N LEU A 69 2.26 -8.86 -9.17
CA LEU A 69 3.66 -8.43 -9.18
C LEU A 69 4.28 -8.52 -10.58
N LYS A 70 4.02 -9.61 -11.32
CA LYS A 70 4.47 -9.74 -12.71
C LYS A 70 3.80 -8.68 -13.59
N PHE A 71 2.48 -8.49 -13.43
CA PHE A 71 1.73 -7.47 -14.15
C PHE A 71 2.29 -6.06 -13.89
N LEU A 72 2.52 -5.68 -12.63
CA LEU A 72 3.11 -4.41 -12.23
C LEU A 72 4.47 -4.17 -12.93
N LYS A 73 5.34 -5.19 -12.97
CA LYS A 73 6.63 -5.12 -13.67
C LYS A 73 6.47 -4.98 -15.19
N CYS A 74 5.50 -5.68 -15.80
CA CYS A 74 5.19 -5.54 -17.23
C CYS A 74 4.69 -4.13 -17.58
N GLN A 75 4.06 -3.41 -16.65
CA GLN A 75 3.67 -2.00 -16.84
C GLN A 75 4.84 -1.02 -16.68
N GLY A 76 6.02 -1.47 -16.23
CA GLY A 76 7.15 -0.60 -15.90
C GLY A 76 6.99 0.15 -14.56
N TRP A 77 5.94 -0.12 -13.81
CA TRP A 77 5.67 0.56 -12.55
C TRP A 77 6.69 0.27 -11.45
N ASP A 78 7.43 -0.83 -11.54
CA ASP A 78 8.55 -1.11 -10.63
C ASP A 78 9.71 -0.10 -10.81
N ILE A 79 9.91 0.41 -12.01
CA ILE A 79 10.88 1.46 -12.32
C ILE A 79 10.40 2.79 -11.75
N ASP A 80 9.12 3.14 -12.00
CA ASP A 80 8.50 4.37 -11.50
C ASP A 80 8.47 4.42 -9.97
N LEU A 81 8.10 3.32 -9.30
CA LEU A 81 8.11 3.18 -7.84
C LEU A 81 9.49 3.43 -7.25
N LYS A 82 10.53 2.84 -7.86
CA LYS A 82 11.92 3.07 -7.42
C LYS A 82 12.38 4.50 -7.68
N ALA A 83 11.97 5.11 -8.79
CA ALA A 83 12.23 6.51 -9.09
C ALA A 83 11.55 7.44 -8.09
N HIS A 84 10.28 7.17 -7.77
CA HIS A 84 9.50 7.90 -6.77
C HIS A 84 10.14 7.80 -5.37
N TYR A 85 10.51 6.59 -4.94
CA TYR A 85 11.23 6.36 -3.68
C TYR A 85 12.54 7.14 -3.60
N ARG A 86 13.37 7.14 -4.67
CA ARG A 86 14.64 7.89 -4.70
C ARG A 86 14.46 9.40 -4.60
N ARG A 87 13.33 9.94 -5.04
CA ARG A 87 12.97 11.36 -4.88
C ARG A 87 12.41 11.70 -3.49
N GLY A 88 12.30 10.71 -2.58
CA GLY A 88 11.72 10.89 -1.24
C GLY A 88 10.21 10.78 -1.20
N GLY A 89 9.58 10.26 -2.26
CA GLY A 89 8.14 10.04 -2.30
C GLY A 89 7.70 8.85 -1.45
N PHE A 90 6.46 8.89 -0.99
CA PHE A 90 5.89 7.89 -0.08
C PHE A 90 5.21 6.75 -0.83
N ILE A 91 5.34 5.53 -0.30
CA ILE A 91 4.73 4.32 -0.87
C ILE A 91 4.03 3.55 0.25
N LEU A 92 2.77 3.17 0.02
CA LEU A 92 1.98 2.32 0.90
C LEU A 92 1.55 1.05 0.16
N GLY A 93 1.85 -0.12 0.71
CA GLY A 93 1.30 -1.41 0.25
C GLY A 93 0.22 -1.91 1.19
N ILE A 94 -0.93 -2.30 0.65
CA ILE A 94 -2.04 -2.88 1.40
C ILE A 94 -2.16 -4.36 1.03
N CYS A 95 -2.17 -5.26 2.02
CA CYS A 95 -2.38 -6.70 1.86
C CYS A 95 -1.40 -7.31 0.83
N GLY A 96 -1.84 -7.74 -0.35
CA GLY A 96 -0.96 -8.20 -1.43
C GLY A 96 0.04 -7.13 -1.88
N GLY A 97 -0.35 -5.85 -1.87
CA GLY A 97 0.57 -4.73 -2.12
C GLY A 97 1.72 -4.65 -1.12
N TYR A 98 1.46 -4.92 0.16
CA TYR A 98 2.51 -5.03 1.18
C TYR A 98 3.49 -6.17 0.85
N GLN A 99 2.99 -7.34 0.47
CA GLN A 99 3.81 -8.49 0.10
C GLN A 99 4.70 -8.19 -1.13
N ILE A 100 4.16 -7.47 -2.13
CA ILE A 100 4.86 -7.03 -3.34
C ILE A 100 6.06 -6.11 -3.00
N LEU A 101 5.94 -5.26 -1.97
CA LEU A 101 7.02 -4.35 -1.54
C LEU A 101 8.24 -5.08 -0.96
N GLY A 102 8.08 -6.31 -0.48
CA GLY A 102 9.13 -7.11 0.14
C GLY A 102 10.23 -7.58 -0.82
N ASN A 103 11.20 -8.31 -0.26
CA ASN A 103 12.30 -8.90 -1.02
C ASN A 103 11.86 -10.13 -1.83
N GLU A 104 10.98 -10.97 -1.25
CA GLU A 104 10.63 -12.27 -1.81
C GLU A 104 9.23 -12.71 -1.37
N ILE A 105 8.50 -13.34 -2.29
CA ILE A 105 7.24 -14.04 -2.05
C ILE A 105 7.45 -15.51 -2.40
N ILE A 106 7.17 -16.40 -1.45
CA ILE A 106 7.37 -17.85 -1.56
C ILE A 106 6.01 -18.53 -1.45
N ASP A 107 5.59 -19.19 -2.49
CA ASP A 107 4.38 -20.02 -2.53
C ASP A 107 4.71 -21.44 -2.96
N ASP A 108 5.22 -22.23 -2.01
CA ASP A 108 5.63 -23.63 -2.26
C ASP A 108 4.43 -24.56 -2.50
N GLN A 109 3.23 -24.17 -2.08
CA GLN A 109 2.02 -25.01 -2.10
C GLN A 109 0.96 -24.54 -3.11
N GLY A 110 1.16 -23.39 -3.75
CA GLY A 110 0.19 -22.83 -4.71
C GLY A 110 -1.05 -22.21 -4.06
N TYR A 111 -0.93 -21.62 -2.89
CA TYR A 111 -2.03 -20.89 -2.24
C TYR A 111 -2.49 -19.66 -3.04
N ASP A 112 -1.58 -19.04 -3.78
CA ASP A 112 -1.82 -17.88 -4.64
C ASP A 112 -1.96 -18.27 -6.13
N GLY A 113 -1.99 -19.59 -6.42
CA GLY A 113 -2.08 -20.12 -7.77
C GLY A 113 -1.18 -21.33 -7.97
N THR A 114 -0.30 -21.31 -8.98
CA THR A 114 0.70 -22.37 -9.19
C THR A 114 1.88 -22.17 -8.23
N PRO A 115 2.39 -23.27 -7.59
CA PRO A 115 3.57 -23.18 -6.74
C PRO A 115 4.71 -22.41 -7.42
N SER A 116 5.22 -21.38 -6.76
CA SER A 116 6.23 -20.50 -7.35
C SER A 116 6.93 -19.64 -6.31
N LYS A 117 8.05 -19.02 -6.72
CA LYS A 117 8.75 -17.98 -5.96
C LYS A 117 8.91 -16.76 -6.83
N ALA A 118 8.80 -15.58 -6.23
CA ALA A 118 8.94 -14.33 -6.94
C ALA A 118 9.80 -13.35 -6.14
N LYS A 119 10.75 -12.70 -6.82
CA LYS A 119 11.50 -11.57 -6.26
C LYS A 119 10.59 -10.35 -6.25
N GLY A 120 10.29 -9.82 -5.06
CA GLY A 120 9.51 -8.61 -4.86
C GLY A 120 10.22 -7.34 -5.35
N LEU A 121 9.77 -6.19 -4.90
CA LEU A 121 10.35 -4.89 -5.27
C LEU A 121 11.61 -4.55 -4.46
N GLY A 122 11.79 -5.16 -3.27
CA GLY A 122 12.92 -4.93 -2.37
C GLY A 122 12.90 -3.52 -1.74
N LEU A 123 11.73 -2.94 -1.56
CA LEU A 123 11.54 -1.63 -0.94
C LEU A 123 11.29 -1.74 0.58
N LEU A 124 10.92 -2.93 1.07
CA LEU A 124 10.87 -3.31 2.47
C LEU A 124 11.75 -4.54 2.70
N ASN A 125 12.49 -4.57 3.79
CA ASN A 125 13.30 -5.73 4.16
C ASN A 125 12.46 -6.79 4.86
N VAL A 126 11.55 -7.37 4.09
CA VAL A 126 10.64 -8.45 4.52
C VAL A 126 10.54 -9.52 3.44
N LYS A 127 10.14 -10.73 3.86
CA LYS A 127 9.80 -11.86 2.99
C LYS A 127 8.44 -12.40 3.38
N THR A 128 7.65 -12.80 2.41
CA THR A 128 6.36 -13.44 2.63
C THR A 128 6.41 -14.90 2.23
N LYS A 129 6.01 -15.79 3.14
CA LYS A 129 5.71 -17.19 2.85
C LYS A 129 4.19 -17.35 2.79
N MET A 130 3.68 -17.68 1.60
CA MET A 130 2.25 -17.93 1.40
C MET A 130 1.81 -19.14 2.22
N GLY A 131 0.56 -19.14 2.64
CA GLY A 131 0.02 -20.18 3.50
C GLY A 131 -1.48 -20.07 3.62
N LYS A 132 -2.06 -20.76 4.61
CA LYS A 132 -3.50 -20.71 4.86
C LYS A 132 -3.97 -19.27 5.08
N GLN A 133 -5.19 -19.00 4.62
CA GLN A 133 -5.82 -17.70 4.82
C GLN A 133 -5.92 -17.36 6.30
N LYS A 134 -5.51 -16.16 6.64
CA LYS A 134 -5.75 -15.53 7.93
C LYS A 134 -6.90 -14.55 7.80
N ASN A 135 -7.81 -14.61 8.75
CA ASN A 135 -8.94 -13.69 8.85
C ASN A 135 -9.02 -13.16 10.26
N LEU A 136 -8.97 -11.84 10.39
CA LEU A 136 -9.22 -11.13 11.63
C LEU A 136 -10.36 -10.15 11.37
N GLY A 137 -11.49 -10.38 12.01
CA GLY A 137 -12.62 -9.46 11.96
C GLY A 137 -12.24 -8.06 12.41
N LYS A 138 -13.14 -7.10 12.22
CA LYS A 138 -12.89 -5.68 12.55
C LYS A 138 -12.38 -5.51 13.98
N LYS A 139 -11.23 -4.87 14.14
CA LYS A 139 -10.53 -4.55 15.38
C LYS A 139 -9.95 -3.14 15.33
N ASP A 140 -9.65 -2.63 16.51
CA ASP A 140 -9.07 -1.30 16.68
C ASP A 140 -7.58 -1.41 16.96
N PHE A 141 -6.79 -0.98 16.01
CA PHE A 141 -5.34 -0.90 16.08
C PHE A 141 -4.89 0.52 16.42
N ILE A 142 -3.68 0.67 16.93
CA ILE A 142 -3.01 1.96 17.07
C ILE A 142 -1.93 2.07 16.01
N SER A 143 -1.99 3.11 15.20
CA SER A 143 -1.00 3.40 14.17
C SER A 143 0.32 3.86 14.77
N ASN A 144 1.44 3.29 14.36
CA ASN A 144 2.78 3.77 14.73
C ASN A 144 3.19 5.03 13.96
N ILE A 145 2.51 5.35 12.86
CA ILE A 145 2.82 6.53 12.04
C ILE A 145 2.41 7.82 12.77
N ASN A 146 1.24 7.80 13.40
CA ASN A 146 0.63 9.01 13.93
C ASN A 146 -0.05 8.85 15.30
N GLY A 147 0.05 7.66 15.90
CA GLY A 147 -0.56 7.34 17.21
C GLY A 147 -2.10 7.30 17.20
N LYS A 148 -2.73 7.34 16.02
CA LYS A 148 -4.19 7.34 15.90
C LYS A 148 -4.76 5.94 15.78
N LYS A 149 -6.01 5.79 16.24
CA LYS A 149 -6.77 4.55 16.14
C LYS A 149 -7.13 4.26 14.69
N ILE A 150 -6.96 3.00 14.28
CA ILE A 150 -7.40 2.45 13.02
C ILE A 150 -8.38 1.33 13.30
N SER A 151 -9.63 1.47 12.85
CA SER A 151 -10.61 0.38 12.83
C SER A 151 -10.50 -0.35 11.50
N GLY A 152 -9.86 -1.51 11.50
CA GLY A 152 -9.60 -2.28 10.29
C GLY A 152 -9.83 -3.77 10.48
N TYR A 153 -9.73 -4.52 9.38
CA TYR A 153 -9.81 -5.97 9.36
C TYR A 153 -8.69 -6.54 8.49
N GLU A 154 -8.35 -7.82 8.69
CA GLU A 154 -7.35 -8.52 7.89
C GLU A 154 -7.96 -9.72 7.20
N ILE A 155 -7.72 -9.84 5.90
CA ILE A 155 -7.95 -11.05 5.11
C ILE A 155 -6.77 -11.22 4.19
N HIS A 156 -5.87 -12.15 4.49
CA HIS A 156 -4.67 -12.35 3.68
C HIS A 156 -4.17 -13.80 3.72
N LEU A 157 -3.37 -14.17 2.73
CA LEU A 157 -2.66 -15.44 2.67
C LEU A 157 -1.22 -15.28 3.19
N GLY A 158 -0.76 -16.24 3.98
CA GLY A 158 0.64 -16.32 4.38
C GLY A 158 1.06 -15.46 5.57
N ILE A 159 2.36 -15.42 5.78
CA ILE A 159 3.04 -14.73 6.88
C ILE A 159 4.20 -13.93 6.31
N THR A 160 4.29 -12.68 6.69
CA THR A 160 5.43 -11.81 6.39
C THR A 160 6.33 -11.65 7.60
N SER A 161 7.64 -11.73 7.37
CA SER A 161 8.68 -11.58 8.39
C SER A 161 9.90 -10.87 7.82
N GLY A 162 10.69 -10.24 8.67
CA GLY A 162 11.90 -9.52 8.29
C GLY A 162 12.24 -8.42 9.27
N SER A 163 13.37 -7.75 9.07
CA SER A 163 13.85 -6.71 10.00
C SER A 163 12.88 -5.53 10.10
N ASP A 164 12.23 -5.15 8.99
CA ASP A 164 11.32 -3.99 9.00
C ASP A 164 10.01 -4.27 9.77
N CYS A 165 9.66 -5.55 10.02
CA CYS A 165 8.56 -5.91 10.91
C CYS A 165 8.81 -5.50 12.39
N ASN A 166 10.06 -5.17 12.77
CA ASN A 166 10.37 -4.62 14.08
C ASN A 166 9.85 -3.19 14.24
N ASN A 167 9.65 -2.47 13.13
CA ASN A 167 8.98 -1.18 13.05
C ASN A 167 7.60 -1.37 12.40
N PRO A 168 6.58 -1.85 13.13
CA PRO A 168 5.29 -2.20 12.58
C PRO A 168 4.49 -0.97 12.16
N PHE A 169 3.60 -1.14 11.19
CA PHE A 169 2.66 -0.09 10.76
C PHE A 169 1.61 0.21 11.84
N ALA A 170 1.10 -0.82 12.50
CA ALA A 170 0.11 -0.68 13.56
C ALA A 170 0.25 -1.78 14.64
N ILE A 171 -0.34 -1.53 15.82
CA ILE A 171 -0.27 -2.42 16.99
C ILE A 171 -1.67 -2.65 17.56
N LEU A 172 -1.95 -3.91 17.94
CA LEU A 172 -3.12 -4.33 18.70
C LEU A 172 -2.66 -5.17 19.91
N GLY A 173 -2.55 -4.54 21.08
CA GLY A 173 -1.93 -5.19 22.25
C GLY A 173 -0.50 -5.62 21.94
N ASN A 174 -0.21 -6.91 22.06
CA ASN A 174 1.11 -7.48 21.73
C ASN A 174 1.25 -7.85 20.25
N ARG A 175 0.18 -7.71 19.46
CA ARG A 175 0.19 -8.03 18.04
C ARG A 175 0.69 -6.85 17.22
N LYS A 176 1.67 -7.10 16.37
CA LYS A 176 2.20 -6.17 15.39
C LYS A 176 1.62 -6.46 14.02
N ASP A 177 1.25 -5.42 13.28
CA ASP A 177 0.85 -5.49 11.88
C ASP A 177 1.77 -4.66 11.01
N GLY A 178 2.12 -5.22 9.86
CA GLY A 178 2.83 -4.52 8.81
C GLY A 178 4.29 -4.23 9.11
N ALA A 179 4.84 -3.30 8.33
CA ALA A 179 6.22 -2.86 8.42
C ALA A 179 6.38 -1.43 7.89
N ILE A 180 7.33 -0.70 8.43
CA ILE A 180 7.77 0.62 7.95
C ILE A 180 9.27 0.56 7.72
N SER A 181 9.73 1.02 6.55
CA SER A 181 11.16 1.12 6.23
C SER A 181 11.91 2.04 7.22
N SER A 182 13.22 1.85 7.34
CA SER A 182 14.05 2.63 8.28
C SER A 182 14.00 4.14 8.06
N ASN A 183 13.77 4.59 6.82
CA ASN A 183 13.62 6.01 6.47
C ASN A 183 12.16 6.51 6.49
N GLY A 184 11.19 5.65 6.82
CA GLY A 184 9.77 6.00 6.91
C GLY A 184 9.04 6.22 5.59
N LEU A 185 9.72 6.09 4.43
CA LEU A 185 9.12 6.38 3.12
C LEU A 185 8.25 5.24 2.59
N VAL A 186 8.53 4.01 2.98
CA VAL A 186 7.80 2.84 2.51
C VAL A 186 7.11 2.15 3.67
N MET A 187 5.83 1.89 3.49
CA MET A 187 4.95 1.30 4.49
C MET A 187 4.18 0.14 3.91
N GLY A 188 3.94 -0.88 4.71
CA GLY A 188 3.09 -1.99 4.34
C GLY A 188 2.21 -2.44 5.51
N THR A 189 0.99 -2.85 5.24
CA THR A 189 0.02 -3.31 6.24
C THR A 189 -0.89 -4.39 5.66
N TYR A 190 -1.38 -5.28 6.51
CA TYR A 190 -2.44 -6.22 6.15
C TYR A 190 -3.85 -5.66 6.41
N LEU A 191 -3.94 -4.50 7.05
CA LEU A 191 -5.21 -3.89 7.41
C LEU A 191 -5.93 -3.33 6.19
N HIS A 192 -7.17 -3.74 6.01
CA HIS A 192 -8.17 -3.14 5.14
C HIS A 192 -9.04 -2.16 5.94
N GLY A 193 -9.64 -1.19 5.25
CA GLY A 193 -10.53 -0.21 5.87
C GLY A 193 -9.83 0.90 6.66
N LEU A 194 -8.49 1.02 6.57
CA LEU A 194 -7.73 1.99 7.37
C LEU A 194 -8.18 3.44 7.17
N PHE A 195 -8.57 3.82 5.97
CA PHE A 195 -8.98 5.20 5.66
C PHE A 195 -10.41 5.56 6.11
N PHE A 196 -11.21 4.59 6.54
CA PHE A 196 -12.50 4.86 7.19
C PHE A 196 -12.36 5.47 8.59
N SER A 197 -11.17 5.37 9.19
CA SER A 197 -10.86 6.02 10.47
C SER A 197 -10.48 7.47 10.25
N ASP A 198 -11.41 8.40 10.48
CA ASP A 198 -11.25 9.83 10.18
C ASP A 198 -10.02 10.46 10.81
N GLU A 199 -9.77 10.18 12.10
CA GLU A 199 -8.59 10.73 12.78
C GLU A 199 -7.27 10.22 12.19
N PHE A 200 -7.22 8.93 11.84
CA PHE A 200 -6.05 8.37 11.16
C PHE A 200 -5.89 9.02 9.78
N ARG A 201 -6.93 9.03 8.95
CA ARG A 201 -6.91 9.59 7.60
C ARG A 201 -6.49 11.05 7.61
N ASN A 202 -7.10 11.88 8.49
CA ASN A 202 -6.80 13.30 8.58
C ASN A 202 -5.32 13.55 8.89
N LYS A 203 -4.76 12.85 9.89
CA LYS A 203 -3.37 13.05 10.27
C LYS A 203 -2.41 12.40 9.28
N PHE A 204 -2.77 11.26 8.70
CA PHE A 204 -2.00 10.60 7.65
C PHE A 204 -1.86 11.51 6.43
N CYS A 205 -2.97 12.05 5.94
CA CYS A 205 -2.94 12.98 4.82
C CYS A 205 -2.08 14.22 5.11
N LEU A 206 -2.19 14.84 6.30
CA LEU A 206 -1.36 15.99 6.68
C LEU A 206 0.15 15.68 6.67
N LEU A 207 0.56 14.50 7.10
CA LEU A 207 1.98 14.10 7.11
C LEU A 207 2.57 14.00 5.70
N TYR A 208 1.75 13.66 4.72
CA TYR A 208 2.18 13.42 3.33
C TYR A 208 1.79 14.54 2.37
N THR A 209 1.18 15.63 2.88
CA THR A 209 0.79 16.81 2.10
C THR A 209 1.61 18.05 2.42
N SER A 210 2.36 18.05 3.52
CA SER A 210 3.28 19.14 3.82
C SER A 210 4.39 19.15 2.75
N PRO A 211 4.76 20.31 2.19
CA PRO A 211 5.91 20.40 1.31
C PRO A 211 7.13 19.81 2.04
N SER A 212 7.92 19.03 1.31
CA SER A 212 9.18 18.53 1.85
C SER A 212 10.02 19.72 2.30
N PRO A 213 10.77 19.63 3.43
CA PRO A 213 11.70 20.69 3.83
C PRO A 213 12.74 21.07 2.76
N ARG A 214 12.82 20.31 1.66
CA ARG A 214 13.69 20.59 0.49
C ARG A 214 13.06 21.53 -0.53
N ASP A 215 11.74 21.79 -0.45
CA ASP A 215 11.06 22.68 -1.40
C ASP A 215 11.18 24.16 -0.98
N ASP A 216 11.66 24.44 0.24
CA ASP A 216 11.87 25.79 0.77
C ASP A 216 13.29 26.34 0.52
N GLU A 217 14.18 25.58 -0.15
CA GLU A 217 15.58 25.95 -0.43
C GLU A 217 15.88 26.24 -1.90
N LEU A 218 14.88 26.55 -2.74
CA LEU A 218 15.07 26.97 -4.14
C LEU A 218 14.60 28.38 -4.40
#